data_1ea1511fd12f9019433e039d454d1ebd
#
_entry.id   1ea1511fd12f9019433e039d454d1ebd
#
_cell.length_a   1.000
_cell.length_b   1.000
_cell.length_c   1.000
_cell.angle_alpha   90.00
_cell.angle_beta   90.00
_cell.angle_gamma   90.00
#
_symmetry.space_group_name_H-M   'P 1'
#
loop_
_entity.id
_entity.type
_entity.pdbx_description
1 polymer ?
#
loop_
_entity_poly.entity_id
_entity_poly.type
_entity_poly.pdbx_seq_one_letter_code
_entity_poly.pdbx_strand_id
1 'polypeptide(L)'
;MGAYGINNTLEADFAGIDRELIATLSGKVLAISGATGFLGSLLARLVIWANDKLGLGTRLILCVRNAAKLNVIMPGIAAREDVTVAVVDFSEPCEALGVDFDCLVHTAAITTSKVMIERPADVINIMINGTRWALDSACTNSRSKVLFLSSMEACGSFNDAVDVYEGTMGAIDMGSVRSCYPEGKRLGELMCLAYARQFGINAVAGRLAQTFGAGILPSESRVFKQFATSAMAGEPIVLHTDGMSEGNYVYSTDALSAILLLLSQGIAGETYNIANEACHSTIRGMAEMVAERFGGDHCGVVIEGKDSSQFGYAAPTKMTLRSNKLRALGWEPKVNLEESYCRLIGFLTDSNRNC
;
A
#
# COMPACT_ATOMS: atom_id res chain seq x y z
N MET A 1 -23.04 2.42 0.46
CA MET A 1 -21.92 1.60 0.96
C MET A 1 -22.45 0.66 2.01
N GLY A 2 -22.00 -0.61 2.01
CA GLY A 2 -22.31 -1.53 3.10
C GLY A 2 -21.66 -1.12 4.42
N ALA A 3 -21.83 -1.92 5.48
CA ALA A 3 -21.22 -1.66 6.79
C ALA A 3 -19.70 -1.48 6.64
N TYR A 4 -19.13 -0.54 7.39
CA TYR A 4 -17.69 -0.23 7.42
C TYR A 4 -17.08 0.18 6.06
N GLY A 5 -17.91 0.60 5.09
CA GLY A 5 -17.47 0.96 3.75
C GLY A 5 -17.11 -0.23 2.86
N ILE A 6 -17.59 -1.43 3.19
CA ILE A 6 -17.46 -2.63 2.34
C ILE A 6 -18.64 -2.65 1.37
N ASN A 7 -18.38 -2.68 0.07
CA ASN A 7 -19.37 -2.83 -0.99
C ASN A 7 -19.25 -4.23 -1.64
N ASN A 8 -20.13 -4.53 -2.60
CA ASN A 8 -20.16 -5.84 -3.27
C ASN A 8 -18.83 -6.21 -3.93
N THR A 9 -18.15 -5.24 -4.54
CA THR A 9 -16.83 -5.46 -5.17
C THR A 9 -15.79 -5.89 -4.12
N LEU A 10 -15.74 -5.21 -2.96
CA LEU A 10 -14.83 -5.58 -1.88
C LEU A 10 -15.20 -6.91 -1.23
N GLU A 11 -16.49 -7.24 -1.07
CA GLU A 11 -16.89 -8.57 -0.58
C GLU A 11 -16.41 -9.68 -1.51
N ALA A 12 -16.59 -9.51 -2.82
CA ALA A 12 -16.12 -10.47 -3.82
C ALA A 12 -14.58 -10.60 -3.81
N ASP A 13 -13.88 -9.47 -3.70
CA ASP A 13 -12.42 -9.41 -3.62
C ASP A 13 -11.89 -10.14 -2.37
N PHE A 14 -12.48 -9.89 -1.21
CA PHE A 14 -12.08 -10.55 0.04
C PHE A 14 -12.36 -12.06 0.02
N ALA A 15 -13.50 -12.46 -0.56
CA ALA A 15 -13.85 -13.87 -0.73
C ALA A 15 -12.89 -14.62 -1.67
N GLY A 16 -12.19 -13.91 -2.57
CA GLY A 16 -11.17 -14.45 -3.48
C GLY A 16 -9.79 -14.65 -2.86
N ILE A 17 -9.54 -14.12 -1.66
CA ILE A 17 -8.29 -14.36 -0.92
C ILE A 17 -8.33 -15.77 -0.33
N ASP A 18 -7.19 -16.44 -0.33
CA ASP A 18 -7.05 -17.76 0.26
C ASP A 18 -7.47 -17.78 1.73
N ARG A 19 -8.42 -18.64 2.07
CA ARG A 19 -8.97 -18.78 3.43
C ARG A 19 -7.93 -19.27 4.44
N GLU A 20 -7.00 -20.14 4.04
CA GLU A 20 -5.93 -20.63 4.91
C GLU A 20 -5.00 -19.47 5.28
N LEU A 21 -4.74 -18.58 4.33
CA LEU A 21 -3.93 -17.39 4.56
C LEU A 21 -4.64 -16.40 5.51
N ILE A 22 -5.94 -16.17 5.33
CA ILE A 22 -6.75 -15.36 6.25
C ILE A 22 -6.77 -15.98 7.65
N ALA A 23 -6.91 -17.31 7.75
CA ALA A 23 -6.96 -18.04 9.01
C ALA A 23 -5.66 -17.95 9.84
N THR A 24 -4.54 -17.52 9.23
CA THR A 24 -3.30 -17.25 9.98
C THR A 24 -3.45 -16.16 11.05
N LEU A 25 -4.49 -15.33 10.95
CA LEU A 25 -4.82 -14.29 11.93
C LEU A 25 -5.85 -14.74 12.99
N SER A 26 -6.39 -15.96 12.92
CA SER A 26 -7.43 -16.43 13.81
C SER A 26 -7.04 -16.31 15.29
N GLY A 27 -7.90 -15.67 16.08
CA GLY A 27 -7.73 -15.42 17.51
C GLY A 27 -6.60 -14.47 17.90
N LYS A 28 -5.90 -13.86 16.92
CA LYS A 28 -4.77 -12.95 17.15
C LYS A 28 -5.21 -11.52 17.40
N VAL A 29 -4.29 -10.73 17.94
CA VAL A 29 -4.38 -9.27 18.02
C VAL A 29 -3.53 -8.67 16.92
N LEU A 30 -4.17 -7.96 15.97
CA LEU A 30 -3.50 -7.28 14.86
C LEU A 30 -3.54 -5.77 15.08
N ALA A 31 -2.38 -5.15 15.26
CA ALA A 31 -2.22 -3.70 15.25
C ALA A 31 -1.94 -3.20 13.83
N ILE A 32 -2.59 -2.11 13.43
CA ILE A 32 -2.41 -1.48 12.10
C ILE A 32 -2.13 0.00 12.31
N SER A 33 -0.92 0.45 12.04
CA SER A 33 -0.63 1.89 11.99
C SER A 33 -0.99 2.45 10.62
N GLY A 34 -1.47 3.69 10.59
CA GLY A 34 -1.97 4.28 9.35
C GLY A 34 -3.30 3.65 8.89
N ALA A 35 -4.13 3.19 9.83
CA ALA A 35 -5.40 2.52 9.56
C ALA A 35 -6.44 3.38 8.80
N THR A 36 -6.20 4.67 8.63
CA THR A 36 -6.99 5.57 7.75
C THR A 36 -6.38 5.75 6.35
N GLY A 37 -5.27 5.08 6.04
CA GLY A 37 -4.66 5.02 4.72
C GLY A 37 -5.32 3.94 3.83
N PHE A 38 -4.93 3.87 2.57
CA PHE A 38 -5.51 2.91 1.61
C PHE A 38 -5.35 1.45 2.11
N LEU A 39 -4.12 0.95 2.18
CA LEU A 39 -3.89 -0.45 2.57
C LEU A 39 -4.23 -0.73 4.04
N GLY A 40 -3.99 0.24 4.94
CA GLY A 40 -4.33 0.07 6.35
C GLY A 40 -5.84 -0.09 6.56
N SER A 41 -6.67 0.74 5.91
CA SER A 41 -8.12 0.62 5.99
C SER A 41 -8.65 -0.62 5.26
N LEU A 42 -7.99 -1.03 4.17
CA LEU A 42 -8.40 -2.21 3.43
C LEU A 42 -8.09 -3.51 4.20
N LEU A 43 -6.93 -3.58 4.87
CA LEU A 43 -6.59 -4.69 5.77
C LEU A 43 -7.56 -4.77 6.97
N ALA A 44 -7.89 -3.63 7.57
CA ALA A 44 -8.88 -3.59 8.64
C ALA A 44 -10.26 -4.11 8.19
N ARG A 45 -10.73 -3.68 7.00
CA ARG A 45 -11.99 -4.17 6.40
C ARG A 45 -11.94 -5.67 6.10
N LEU A 46 -10.83 -6.18 5.58
CA LEU A 46 -10.66 -7.62 5.35
C LEU A 46 -10.82 -8.42 6.65
N VAL A 47 -10.18 -7.97 7.73
CA VAL A 47 -10.25 -8.67 9.03
C VAL A 47 -11.67 -8.61 9.59
N ILE A 48 -12.36 -7.47 9.51
CA ILE A 48 -13.76 -7.35 9.96
C ILE A 48 -14.68 -8.25 9.14
N TRP A 49 -14.53 -8.23 7.82
CA TRP A 49 -15.27 -9.14 6.94
C TRP A 49 -15.04 -10.61 7.32
N ALA A 50 -13.79 -10.98 7.61
CA ALA A 50 -13.44 -12.33 8.00
C ALA A 50 -13.98 -12.68 9.41
N ASN A 51 -13.98 -11.74 10.36
CA ASN A 51 -14.63 -11.95 11.67
C ASN A 51 -16.12 -12.23 11.50
N ASP A 52 -16.81 -11.43 10.68
CA ASP A 52 -18.26 -11.51 10.48
C ASP A 52 -18.69 -12.72 9.63
N LYS A 53 -17.93 -13.10 8.61
CA LYS A 53 -18.30 -14.15 7.64
C LYS A 53 -17.66 -15.52 7.94
N LEU A 54 -16.47 -15.53 8.54
CA LEU A 54 -15.67 -16.75 8.76
C LEU A 54 -15.45 -17.07 10.24
N GLY A 55 -15.90 -16.19 11.15
CA GLY A 55 -15.71 -16.38 12.58
C GLY A 55 -14.25 -16.33 13.02
N LEU A 56 -13.43 -15.47 12.39
CA LEU A 56 -11.99 -15.44 12.58
C LEU A 56 -11.56 -15.11 14.03
N GLY A 57 -12.35 -14.24 14.71
CA GLY A 57 -12.10 -13.87 16.10
C GLY A 57 -10.84 -13.02 16.32
N THR A 58 -10.35 -12.34 15.30
CA THR A 58 -9.19 -11.44 15.36
C THR A 58 -9.58 -10.12 16.02
N ARG A 59 -8.80 -9.66 17.00
CA ARG A 59 -8.96 -8.31 17.58
C ARG A 59 -8.08 -7.32 16.83
N LEU A 60 -8.60 -6.12 16.55
CA LEU A 60 -7.91 -5.05 15.87
C LEU A 60 -7.51 -3.93 16.81
N ILE A 61 -6.28 -3.42 16.67
CA ILE A 61 -5.83 -2.16 17.24
C ILE A 61 -5.55 -1.21 16.08
N LEU A 62 -6.44 -0.24 15.86
CA LEU A 62 -6.34 0.72 14.77
C LEU A 62 -5.62 1.98 15.25
N CYS A 63 -4.32 2.10 14.89
CA CYS A 63 -3.51 3.25 15.25
C CYS A 63 -3.69 4.35 14.20
N VAL A 64 -4.24 5.47 14.59
CA VAL A 64 -4.61 6.59 13.72
C VAL A 64 -4.17 7.93 14.32
N ARG A 65 -3.84 8.90 13.47
CA ARG A 65 -3.59 10.27 13.92
C ARG A 65 -4.89 11.02 14.26
N ASN A 66 -5.97 10.70 13.55
CA ASN A 66 -7.26 11.36 13.70
C ASN A 66 -8.40 10.34 13.71
N ALA A 67 -8.99 10.13 14.88
CA ALA A 67 -10.11 9.19 15.07
C ALA A 67 -11.38 9.61 14.30
N ALA A 68 -11.63 10.91 14.09
CA ALA A 68 -12.78 11.37 13.31
C ALA A 68 -12.67 10.94 11.84
N LYS A 69 -11.45 10.98 11.27
CA LYS A 69 -11.19 10.49 9.91
C LYS A 69 -11.47 8.99 9.78
N LEU A 70 -11.23 8.20 10.82
CA LEU A 70 -11.52 6.77 10.82
C LEU A 70 -13.00 6.51 10.59
N ASN A 71 -13.88 7.26 11.27
CA ASN A 71 -15.32 7.12 11.10
C ASN A 71 -15.83 7.55 9.71
N VAL A 72 -15.15 8.48 9.05
CA VAL A 72 -15.47 8.86 7.66
C VAL A 72 -15.12 7.72 6.69
N ILE A 73 -13.97 7.06 6.90
CA ILE A 73 -13.48 6.00 6.00
C ILE A 73 -14.18 4.67 6.26
N MET A 74 -14.38 4.33 7.53
CA MET A 74 -15.00 3.08 8.00
C MET A 74 -16.09 3.40 9.03
N PRO A 75 -17.29 3.83 8.59
CA PRO A 75 -18.36 4.25 9.50
C PRO A 75 -18.74 3.14 10.49
N GLY A 76 -18.80 3.49 11.77
CA GLY A 76 -19.21 2.58 12.84
C GLY A 76 -18.14 1.59 13.32
N ILE A 77 -16.94 1.56 12.72
CA ILE A 77 -15.90 0.59 13.08
C ILE A 77 -15.43 0.69 14.53
N ALA A 78 -15.34 1.90 15.06
CA ALA A 78 -14.91 2.16 16.44
C ALA A 78 -15.91 1.68 17.52
N ALA A 79 -17.14 1.35 17.12
CA ALA A 79 -18.16 0.84 18.04
C ALA A 79 -18.14 -0.71 18.16
N ARG A 80 -17.29 -1.39 17.42
CA ARG A 80 -17.17 -2.85 17.47
C ARG A 80 -16.38 -3.29 18.73
N GLU A 81 -16.82 -4.37 19.35
CA GLU A 81 -16.16 -4.96 20.53
C GLU A 81 -14.77 -5.56 20.20
N ASP A 82 -14.56 -5.98 18.95
CA ASP A 82 -13.29 -6.56 18.47
C ASP A 82 -12.32 -5.48 17.95
N VAL A 83 -12.64 -4.17 18.10
CA VAL A 83 -11.81 -3.06 17.63
C VAL A 83 -11.46 -2.09 18.75
N THR A 84 -10.16 -1.81 18.89
CA THR A 84 -9.65 -0.74 19.74
C THR A 84 -9.03 0.36 18.85
N VAL A 85 -9.30 1.62 19.14
CA VAL A 85 -8.70 2.76 18.44
C VAL A 85 -7.64 3.41 19.33
N ALA A 86 -6.39 3.47 18.84
CA ALA A 86 -5.28 4.16 19.47
C ALA A 86 -4.93 5.43 18.66
N VAL A 87 -4.87 6.57 19.33
CA VAL A 87 -4.45 7.83 18.69
C VAL A 87 -2.94 7.99 18.83
N VAL A 88 -2.23 8.00 17.69
CA VAL A 88 -0.77 8.12 17.64
C VAL A 88 -0.40 9.10 16.52
N ASP A 89 0.40 10.13 16.83
CA ASP A 89 0.91 11.09 15.84
C ASP A 89 2.43 10.96 15.74
N PHE A 90 2.92 10.54 14.58
CA PHE A 90 4.33 10.35 14.29
C PHE A 90 5.06 11.64 13.85
N SER A 91 4.41 12.81 13.91
CA SER A 91 5.09 14.09 13.70
C SER A 91 6.15 14.35 14.76
N GLU A 92 5.98 13.76 15.95
CA GLU A 92 6.92 13.77 17.06
C GLU A 92 7.24 12.33 17.52
N PRO A 93 8.34 12.12 18.26
CA PRO A 93 8.63 10.83 18.88
C PRO A 93 7.48 10.37 19.80
N CYS A 94 7.07 9.13 19.67
CA CYS A 94 5.98 8.54 20.44
C CYS A 94 6.49 7.39 21.32
N GLU A 95 5.85 7.20 22.47
CA GLU A 95 6.05 6.00 23.28
C GLU A 95 5.54 4.76 22.55
N ALA A 96 6.16 3.60 22.83
CA ALA A 96 5.75 2.30 22.29
C ALA A 96 4.27 2.02 22.58
N LEU A 97 3.64 1.19 21.76
CA LEU A 97 2.25 0.78 21.95
C LEU A 97 2.13 0.01 23.28
N GLY A 98 1.44 0.57 24.24
CA GLY A 98 1.36 0.06 25.62
C GLY A 98 0.37 -1.11 25.81
N VAL A 99 0.08 -1.87 24.75
CA VAL A 99 -0.82 -3.04 24.78
C VAL A 99 -0.23 -4.19 23.97
N ASP A 100 -0.51 -5.41 24.38
CA ASP A 100 -0.02 -6.61 23.70
C ASP A 100 -0.69 -6.81 22.33
N PHE A 101 0.11 -7.27 21.37
CA PHE A 101 -0.32 -7.64 20.02
C PHE A 101 0.51 -8.82 19.49
N ASP A 102 -0.07 -9.61 18.61
CA ASP A 102 0.63 -10.71 17.93
C ASP A 102 1.31 -10.23 16.63
N CYS A 103 0.66 -9.32 15.93
CA CYS A 103 1.16 -8.75 14.68
C CYS A 103 0.95 -7.25 14.65
N LEU A 104 1.92 -6.51 14.05
CA LEU A 104 1.80 -5.09 13.74
C LEU A 104 2.14 -4.86 12.27
N VAL A 105 1.21 -4.26 11.51
CA VAL A 105 1.47 -3.80 10.15
C VAL A 105 1.65 -2.29 10.16
N HIS A 106 2.87 -1.85 9.88
CA HIS A 106 3.21 -0.42 9.82
C HIS A 106 3.00 0.09 8.39
N THR A 107 1.84 0.74 8.17
CA THR A 107 1.48 1.32 6.86
C THR A 107 1.59 2.85 6.84
N ALA A 108 1.78 3.49 8.00
CA ALA A 108 1.77 4.94 8.11
C ALA A 108 2.93 5.57 7.33
N ALA A 109 2.59 6.37 6.33
CA ALA A 109 3.53 7.18 5.56
C ALA A 109 2.77 8.30 4.84
N ILE A 110 3.47 9.37 4.52
CA ILE A 110 2.99 10.38 3.58
C ILE A 110 3.36 9.93 2.17
N THR A 111 2.36 9.68 1.32
CA THR A 111 2.56 9.17 -0.06
C THR A 111 2.19 10.21 -1.14
N THR A 112 1.79 11.42 -0.73
CA THR A 112 1.39 12.50 -1.63
C THR A 112 2.60 13.27 -2.10
N SER A 113 2.92 13.24 -3.40
CA SER A 113 4.10 13.90 -3.99
C SER A 113 4.19 15.40 -3.65
N LYS A 114 3.07 16.11 -3.66
CA LYS A 114 3.01 17.53 -3.28
C LYS A 114 3.58 17.77 -1.87
N VAL A 115 3.19 16.94 -0.89
CA VAL A 115 3.67 17.07 0.50
C VAL A 115 5.15 16.74 0.61
N MET A 116 5.66 15.81 -0.19
CA MET A 116 7.09 15.47 -0.22
C MET A 116 7.96 16.64 -0.71
N ILE A 117 7.41 17.51 -1.56
CA ILE A 117 8.09 18.72 -2.04
C ILE A 117 7.93 19.89 -1.06
N GLU A 118 6.71 20.12 -0.55
CA GLU A 118 6.40 21.29 0.27
C GLU A 118 6.83 21.14 1.74
N ARG A 119 6.82 19.89 2.25
CA ARG A 119 7.08 19.56 3.65
C ARG A 119 7.98 18.32 3.82
N PRO A 120 9.17 18.29 3.19
CA PRO A 120 10.03 17.09 3.19
C PRO A 120 10.52 16.69 4.58
N ALA A 121 10.77 17.64 5.48
CA ALA A 121 11.17 17.35 6.85
C ALA A 121 10.08 16.60 7.64
N ASP A 122 8.80 16.95 7.43
CA ASP A 122 7.68 16.24 8.06
C ASP A 122 7.58 14.80 7.54
N VAL A 123 7.84 14.61 6.24
CA VAL A 123 7.86 13.25 5.64
C VAL A 123 8.95 12.41 6.32
N ILE A 124 10.16 12.94 6.49
CA ILE A 124 11.27 12.27 7.17
C ILE A 124 10.91 11.94 8.61
N ASN A 125 10.43 12.93 9.37
CA ASN A 125 10.08 12.75 10.79
C ASN A 125 9.03 11.67 10.98
N ILE A 126 7.92 11.71 10.22
CA ILE A 126 6.84 10.72 10.30
C ILE A 126 7.36 9.30 9.96
N MET A 127 8.25 9.17 8.97
CA MET A 127 8.78 7.87 8.58
C MET A 127 9.73 7.30 9.64
N ILE A 128 10.63 8.11 10.18
CA ILE A 128 11.59 7.70 11.21
C ILE A 128 10.86 7.37 12.51
N ASN A 129 10.05 8.31 13.01
CA ASN A 129 9.34 8.16 14.28
C ASN A 129 8.35 6.99 14.22
N GLY A 130 7.58 6.88 13.13
CA GLY A 130 6.61 5.79 12.96
C GLY A 130 7.27 4.42 12.87
N THR A 131 8.37 4.29 12.11
CA THR A 131 9.12 3.03 12.02
C THR A 131 9.75 2.68 13.37
N ARG A 132 10.38 3.64 14.05
CA ARG A 132 10.92 3.44 15.39
C ARG A 132 9.84 2.99 16.36
N TRP A 133 8.72 3.71 16.43
CA TRP A 133 7.58 3.36 17.27
C TRP A 133 7.11 1.91 17.06
N ALA A 134 6.98 1.47 15.80
CA ALA A 134 6.55 0.11 15.49
C ALA A 134 7.55 -0.95 15.99
N LEU A 135 8.85 -0.68 15.80
CA LEU A 135 9.92 -1.58 16.24
C LEU A 135 10.11 -1.59 17.76
N ASP A 136 10.06 -0.43 18.41
CA ASP A 136 10.12 -0.31 19.87
C ASP A 136 8.92 -0.99 20.53
N SER A 137 7.72 -0.90 19.93
CA SER A 137 6.53 -1.63 20.39
C SER A 137 6.72 -3.16 20.33
N ALA A 138 7.46 -3.67 19.34
CA ALA A 138 7.81 -5.07 19.28
C ALA A 138 8.88 -5.47 20.31
N CYS A 139 9.79 -4.56 20.66
CA CYS A 139 10.78 -4.83 21.73
C CYS A 139 10.12 -5.03 23.09
N THR A 140 8.99 -4.37 23.35
CA THR A 140 8.22 -4.57 24.61
C THR A 140 7.33 -5.81 24.55
N ASN A 141 7.17 -6.43 23.36
CA ASN A 141 6.31 -7.59 23.12
C ASN A 141 7.04 -8.68 22.31
N SER A 142 7.85 -9.47 22.97
CA SER A 142 8.86 -10.38 22.40
C SER A 142 8.32 -11.48 21.46
N ARG A 143 7.01 -11.71 21.41
CA ARG A 143 6.39 -12.72 20.54
C ARG A 143 5.74 -12.11 19.29
N SER A 144 5.74 -10.80 19.19
CA SER A 144 5.08 -10.11 18.08
C SER A 144 5.90 -10.12 16.80
N LYS A 145 5.20 -10.03 15.66
CA LYS A 145 5.80 -9.80 14.34
C LYS A 145 5.44 -8.41 13.84
N VAL A 146 6.43 -7.68 13.36
CA VAL A 146 6.24 -6.39 12.68
C VAL A 146 6.44 -6.57 11.18
N LEU A 147 5.48 -6.09 10.39
CA LEU A 147 5.64 -5.92 8.95
C LEU A 147 5.68 -4.42 8.61
N PHE A 148 6.82 -3.95 8.17
CA PHE A 148 7.02 -2.61 7.62
C PHE A 148 6.66 -2.58 6.14
N LEU A 149 5.69 -1.76 5.73
CA LEU A 149 5.38 -1.57 4.32
C LEU A 149 6.32 -0.53 3.71
N SER A 150 7.29 -1.04 2.96
CA SER A 150 8.21 -0.26 2.15
C SER A 150 7.62 0.03 0.76
N SER A 151 8.41 0.51 -0.16
CA SER A 151 8.02 0.90 -1.51
C SER A 151 9.09 0.51 -2.53
N MET A 152 8.68 0.23 -3.76
CA MET A 152 9.60 0.07 -4.89
C MET A 152 10.53 1.28 -5.07
N GLU A 153 10.12 2.47 -4.64
CA GLU A 153 10.96 3.66 -4.70
C GLU A 153 12.23 3.55 -3.83
N ALA A 154 12.25 2.70 -2.80
CA ALA A 154 13.46 2.40 -2.03
C ALA A 154 14.57 1.79 -2.90
N CYS A 155 14.23 1.13 -4.01
CA CYS A 155 15.20 0.61 -4.95
C CYS A 155 15.97 1.72 -5.69
N GLY A 156 15.44 2.95 -5.74
CA GLY A 156 15.99 4.05 -6.53
C GLY A 156 15.57 4.00 -7.99
N SER A 157 16.26 4.76 -8.85
CA SER A 157 16.01 4.86 -10.28
C SER A 157 17.09 4.19 -11.10
N PHE A 158 16.73 3.73 -12.30
CA PHE A 158 17.58 3.04 -13.24
C PHE A 158 17.37 3.65 -14.64
N ASN A 159 18.45 4.01 -15.33
CA ASN A 159 18.40 4.59 -16.67
C ASN A 159 18.15 3.53 -17.75
N ASP A 160 18.64 2.32 -17.52
CA ASP A 160 18.50 1.18 -18.42
C ASP A 160 17.51 0.17 -17.85
N ALA A 161 16.92 -0.66 -18.71
CA ALA A 161 16.03 -1.74 -18.31
C ALA A 161 16.77 -2.74 -17.42
N VAL A 162 16.24 -2.99 -16.24
CA VAL A 162 16.87 -3.87 -15.25
C VAL A 162 15.83 -4.66 -14.45
N ASP A 163 16.15 -5.91 -14.18
CA ASP A 163 15.43 -6.74 -13.21
C ASP A 163 15.90 -6.40 -11.78
N VAL A 164 14.98 -5.95 -10.96
CA VAL A 164 15.26 -5.48 -9.60
C VAL A 164 14.81 -6.51 -8.58
N TYR A 165 15.77 -7.23 -8.03
CA TYR A 165 15.62 -8.11 -6.89
C TYR A 165 15.86 -7.34 -5.58
N GLU A 166 15.67 -7.98 -4.44
CA GLU A 166 15.76 -7.31 -3.13
C GLU A 166 17.14 -6.67 -2.85
N GLY A 167 18.22 -7.26 -3.39
CA GLY A 167 19.59 -6.73 -3.27
C GLY A 167 19.98 -5.70 -4.34
N THR A 168 19.13 -5.46 -5.35
CA THR A 168 19.42 -4.53 -6.44
C THR A 168 19.05 -3.11 -6.05
N MET A 169 20.03 -2.20 -6.01
CA MET A 169 19.84 -0.80 -5.62
C MET A 169 20.34 0.14 -6.71
N GLY A 170 19.48 1.05 -7.14
CA GLY A 170 19.76 2.15 -8.03
C GLY A 170 20.10 3.44 -7.29
N ALA A 171 20.31 4.50 -8.06
CA ALA A 171 20.62 5.82 -7.53
C ALA A 171 19.37 6.52 -6.98
N ILE A 172 19.60 7.33 -5.93
CA ILE A 172 18.64 8.32 -5.44
C ILE A 172 19.36 9.67 -5.48
N ASP A 173 18.72 10.67 -6.08
CA ASP A 173 19.26 12.01 -6.17
C ASP A 173 19.17 12.73 -4.81
N MET A 174 20.27 12.80 -4.09
CA MET A 174 20.34 13.49 -2.78
C MET A 174 20.25 15.02 -2.89
N GLY A 175 20.33 15.58 -4.09
CA GLY A 175 20.07 17.00 -4.34
C GLY A 175 18.59 17.36 -4.45
N SER A 176 17.71 16.38 -4.51
CA SER A 176 16.27 16.55 -4.61
C SER A 176 15.58 16.34 -3.25
N VAL A 177 14.77 17.32 -2.81
CA VAL A 177 13.94 17.18 -1.59
C VAL A 177 12.93 16.02 -1.68
N ARG A 178 12.54 15.64 -2.91
CA ARG A 178 11.65 14.50 -3.18
C ARG A 178 12.24 13.18 -2.67
N SER A 179 13.56 13.10 -2.56
CA SER A 179 14.28 11.91 -2.06
C SER A 179 14.02 11.61 -0.58
N CYS A 180 13.37 12.52 0.15
CA CYS A 180 12.90 12.27 1.52
C CYS A 180 12.07 10.99 1.66
N TYR A 181 11.27 10.64 0.64
CA TYR A 181 10.43 9.45 0.68
C TYR A 181 11.20 8.16 0.38
N PRO A 182 11.88 7.99 -0.77
CA PRO A 182 12.62 6.78 -1.05
C PRO A 182 13.74 6.50 -0.04
N GLU A 183 14.48 7.52 0.42
CA GLU A 183 15.51 7.35 1.46
C GLU A 183 14.90 6.99 2.82
N GLY A 184 13.77 7.60 3.19
CA GLY A 184 13.06 7.22 4.41
C GLY A 184 12.56 5.78 4.37
N LYS A 185 12.09 5.28 3.22
CA LYS A 185 11.71 3.86 3.04
C LYS A 185 12.93 2.93 3.12
N ARG A 186 14.04 3.31 2.47
CA ARG A 186 15.32 2.58 2.54
C ARG A 186 15.86 2.48 3.97
N LEU A 187 15.82 3.60 4.72
CA LEU A 187 16.18 3.62 6.14
C LEU A 187 15.26 2.73 6.97
N GLY A 188 13.95 2.74 6.72
CA GLY A 188 12.99 1.88 7.43
C GLY A 188 13.29 0.39 7.27
N GLU A 189 13.69 -0.06 6.07
CA GLU A 189 14.14 -1.43 5.83
C GLU A 189 15.41 -1.76 6.62
N LEU A 190 16.38 -0.84 6.63
CA LEU A 190 17.61 -1.00 7.40
C LEU A 190 17.32 -1.04 8.92
N MET A 191 16.38 -0.24 9.41
CA MET A 191 15.93 -0.30 10.80
C MET A 191 15.33 -1.66 11.14
N CYS A 192 14.48 -2.25 10.28
CA CYS A 192 13.94 -3.60 10.47
C CYS A 192 15.07 -4.64 10.63
N LEU A 193 16.07 -4.62 9.74
CA LEU A 193 17.25 -5.49 9.82
C LEU A 193 18.04 -5.27 11.11
N ALA A 194 18.34 -4.00 11.45
CA ALA A 194 19.15 -3.65 12.62
C ALA A 194 18.47 -4.11 13.93
N TYR A 195 17.17 -3.83 14.07
CA TYR A 195 16.40 -4.23 15.25
C TYR A 195 16.25 -5.76 15.35
N ALA A 196 16.03 -6.46 14.23
CA ALA A 196 16.01 -7.91 14.22
C ALA A 196 17.35 -8.51 14.70
N ARG A 197 18.48 -7.92 14.28
CA ARG A 197 19.83 -8.38 14.68
C ARG A 197 20.18 -8.02 16.11
N GLN A 198 19.87 -6.81 16.54
CA GLN A 198 20.29 -6.29 17.84
C GLN A 198 19.36 -6.75 18.98
N PHE A 199 18.06 -6.79 18.73
CA PHE A 199 17.05 -7.03 19.77
C PHE A 199 16.31 -8.38 19.58
N GLY A 200 16.57 -9.11 18.49
CA GLY A 200 15.95 -10.40 18.23
C GLY A 200 14.46 -10.34 17.89
N ILE A 201 13.93 -9.16 17.52
CA ILE A 201 12.52 -9.02 17.16
C ILE A 201 12.25 -9.57 15.76
N ASN A 202 11.01 -10.01 15.54
CA ASN A 202 10.58 -10.51 14.24
C ASN A 202 10.06 -9.35 13.36
N ALA A 203 10.98 -8.55 12.80
CA ALA A 203 10.68 -7.45 11.90
C ALA A 203 10.98 -7.83 10.45
N VAL A 204 10.00 -7.62 9.55
CA VAL A 204 10.06 -7.95 8.12
C VAL A 204 9.69 -6.70 7.32
N ALA A 205 10.29 -6.49 6.15
CA ALA A 205 9.93 -5.41 5.24
C ALA A 205 9.29 -5.96 3.94
N GLY A 206 8.21 -5.31 3.47
CA GLY A 206 7.57 -5.60 2.19
C GLY A 206 7.63 -4.38 1.27
N ARG A 207 8.40 -4.45 0.17
CA ARG A 207 8.48 -3.41 -0.87
C ARG A 207 7.31 -3.53 -1.82
N LEU A 208 6.34 -2.66 -1.68
CA LEU A 208 5.18 -2.62 -2.56
C LEU A 208 5.52 -1.94 -3.90
N ALA A 209 5.13 -2.58 -4.98
CA ALA A 209 4.93 -1.94 -6.27
C ALA A 209 3.80 -0.89 -6.18
N GLN A 210 3.53 -0.18 -7.27
CA GLN A 210 2.37 0.72 -7.36
C GLN A 210 1.10 -0.08 -7.08
N THR A 211 0.52 0.13 -5.91
CA THR A 211 -0.67 -0.62 -5.46
C THR A 211 -1.93 0.20 -5.69
N PHE A 212 -2.91 -0.38 -6.36
CA PHE A 212 -4.24 0.21 -6.57
C PHE A 212 -5.32 -0.88 -6.69
N GLY A 213 -6.58 -0.48 -6.75
CA GLY A 213 -7.70 -1.40 -6.91
C GLY A 213 -8.92 -0.96 -6.10
N ALA A 214 -9.87 -1.86 -5.90
CA ALA A 214 -11.01 -1.61 -5.04
C ALA A 214 -10.56 -1.20 -3.63
N GLY A 215 -11.33 -0.32 -3.00
CA GLY A 215 -11.02 0.23 -1.68
C GLY A 215 -10.13 1.47 -1.67
N ILE A 216 -9.71 2.01 -2.83
CA ILE A 216 -8.98 3.28 -2.88
C ILE A 216 -9.79 4.38 -2.19
N LEU A 217 -9.06 5.32 -1.59
CA LEU A 217 -9.70 6.42 -0.86
C LEU A 217 -10.30 7.46 -1.83
N PRO A 218 -11.35 8.18 -1.42
CA PRO A 218 -11.89 9.28 -2.21
C PRO A 218 -10.84 10.35 -2.56
N SER A 219 -9.88 10.58 -1.66
CA SER A 219 -8.77 11.53 -1.83
C SER A 219 -7.63 11.03 -2.72
N GLU A 220 -7.72 9.83 -3.29
CA GLU A 220 -6.70 9.32 -4.23
C GLU A 220 -6.63 10.19 -5.49
N SER A 221 -5.42 10.59 -5.89
CA SER A 221 -5.19 11.49 -7.03
C SER A 221 -4.18 10.95 -8.05
N ARG A 222 -3.63 9.74 -7.81
CA ARG A 222 -2.66 9.14 -8.73
C ARG A 222 -3.29 8.75 -10.06
N VAL A 223 -2.44 8.60 -11.08
CA VAL A 223 -2.82 8.39 -12.49
C VAL A 223 -3.82 7.25 -12.69
N PHE A 224 -3.73 6.15 -11.96
CA PHE A 224 -4.64 5.01 -12.13
C PHE A 224 -6.10 5.37 -11.79
N LYS A 225 -6.37 6.21 -10.77
CA LYS A 225 -7.72 6.69 -10.50
C LYS A 225 -8.16 7.70 -11.55
N GLN A 226 -7.27 8.60 -11.97
CA GLN A 226 -7.55 9.55 -13.04
C GLN A 226 -7.99 8.81 -14.32
N PHE A 227 -7.23 7.78 -14.74
CA PHE A 227 -7.56 6.99 -15.93
C PHE A 227 -8.91 6.31 -15.83
N ALA A 228 -9.17 5.64 -14.69
CA ALA A 228 -10.46 5.01 -14.43
C ALA A 228 -11.62 6.04 -14.50
N THR A 229 -11.44 7.21 -13.89
CA THR A 229 -12.48 8.25 -13.86
C THR A 229 -12.74 8.84 -15.25
N SER A 230 -11.69 9.14 -16.03
CA SER A 230 -11.82 9.63 -17.41
C SER A 230 -12.53 8.60 -18.28
N ALA A 231 -12.14 7.32 -18.21
CA ALA A 231 -12.79 6.25 -18.95
C ALA A 231 -14.28 6.10 -18.59
N MET A 232 -14.62 6.14 -17.29
CA MET A 232 -16.02 6.09 -16.83
C MET A 232 -16.86 7.27 -17.32
N ALA A 233 -16.23 8.44 -17.52
CA ALA A 233 -16.89 9.64 -18.04
C ALA A 233 -16.93 9.68 -19.57
N GLY A 234 -16.24 8.78 -20.28
CA GLY A 234 -16.05 8.84 -21.72
C GLY A 234 -15.19 10.03 -22.18
N GLU A 235 -14.36 10.57 -21.28
CA GLU A 235 -13.49 11.70 -21.52
C GLU A 235 -12.06 11.25 -21.88
N PRO A 236 -11.29 12.06 -22.65
CA PRO A 236 -9.91 11.76 -22.96
C PRO A 236 -9.05 11.59 -21.68
N ILE A 237 -8.16 10.62 -21.71
CA ILE A 237 -7.12 10.45 -20.67
C ILE A 237 -5.97 11.40 -21.01
N VAL A 238 -5.70 12.37 -20.14
CA VAL A 238 -4.66 13.37 -20.35
C VAL A 238 -3.38 12.96 -19.65
N LEU A 239 -2.29 12.81 -20.39
CA LEU A 239 -0.94 12.60 -19.88
C LEU A 239 -0.17 13.92 -19.93
N HIS A 240 0.32 14.40 -18.80
CA HIS A 240 1.11 15.63 -18.73
C HIS A 240 2.52 15.46 -19.31
N THR A 241 3.07 14.26 -19.29
CA THR A 241 4.38 13.88 -19.87
C THR A 241 4.18 12.92 -21.04
N ASP A 242 5.26 12.44 -21.64
CA ASP A 242 5.21 11.43 -22.71
C ASP A 242 4.68 10.05 -22.27
N GLY A 243 4.60 9.83 -20.95
CA GLY A 243 4.10 8.60 -20.35
C GLY A 243 5.03 7.39 -20.51
N MET A 244 6.30 7.59 -20.86
CA MET A 244 7.26 6.51 -21.12
C MET A 244 7.93 5.95 -19.86
N SER A 245 7.69 6.55 -18.68
CA SER A 245 8.12 5.97 -17.40
C SER A 245 7.42 4.63 -17.19
N GLU A 246 8.20 3.62 -16.81
CA GLU A 246 7.69 2.28 -16.52
C GLU A 246 7.19 2.17 -15.08
N GLY A 247 6.13 1.41 -14.87
CA GLY A 247 5.54 1.14 -13.57
C GLY A 247 5.38 -0.36 -13.34
N ASN A 248 5.62 -0.76 -12.11
CA ASN A 248 5.28 -2.09 -11.62
C ASN A 248 4.02 -1.95 -10.76
N TYR A 249 3.04 -2.80 -11.00
CA TYR A 249 1.75 -2.72 -10.34
C TYR A 249 1.43 -3.99 -9.58
N VAL A 250 0.59 -3.87 -8.58
CA VAL A 250 -0.01 -4.99 -7.85
C VAL A 250 -1.42 -4.60 -7.43
N TYR A 251 -2.36 -5.50 -7.63
CA TYR A 251 -3.74 -5.27 -7.22
C TYR A 251 -3.87 -5.30 -5.68
N SER A 252 -4.84 -4.56 -5.15
CA SER A 252 -5.00 -4.36 -3.71
C SER A 252 -5.16 -5.66 -2.92
N THR A 253 -5.91 -6.67 -3.41
CA THR A 253 -6.05 -7.95 -2.70
C THR A 253 -4.84 -8.87 -2.86
N ASP A 254 -4.10 -8.78 -3.97
CA ASP A 254 -2.82 -9.46 -4.09
C ASP A 254 -1.79 -8.88 -3.11
N ALA A 255 -1.81 -7.55 -2.89
CA ALA A 255 -1.00 -6.92 -1.85
C ALA A 255 -1.41 -7.36 -0.44
N LEU A 256 -2.73 -7.49 -0.15
CA LEU A 256 -3.21 -8.03 1.12
C LEU A 256 -2.79 -9.48 1.35
N SER A 257 -2.86 -10.33 0.33
CA SER A 257 -2.41 -11.72 0.43
C SER A 257 -0.91 -11.81 0.72
N ALA A 258 -0.09 -10.93 0.10
CA ALA A 258 1.33 -10.82 0.39
C ALA A 258 1.59 -10.36 1.85
N ILE A 259 0.82 -9.38 2.35
CA ILE A 259 0.88 -8.92 3.74
C ILE A 259 0.59 -10.08 4.70
N LEU A 260 -0.49 -10.83 4.50
CA LEU A 260 -0.85 -11.98 5.33
C LEU A 260 0.23 -13.07 5.31
N LEU A 261 0.78 -13.37 4.13
CA LEU A 261 1.86 -14.35 3.99
C LEU A 261 3.12 -13.89 4.72
N LEU A 262 3.53 -12.64 4.59
CA LEU A 262 4.71 -12.11 5.28
C LEU A 262 4.51 -12.07 6.80
N LEU A 263 3.30 -11.81 7.29
CA LEU A 263 2.97 -11.91 8.72
C LEU A 263 3.08 -13.35 9.24
N SER A 264 2.81 -14.37 8.43
CA SER A 264 2.93 -15.78 8.83
C SER A 264 4.34 -16.33 8.60
N GLN A 265 4.94 -16.12 7.43
CA GLN A 265 6.13 -16.83 6.97
C GLN A 265 7.35 -15.94 6.71
N GLY A 266 7.21 -14.60 6.71
CA GLY A 266 8.33 -13.69 6.48
C GLY A 266 9.46 -13.91 7.50
N ILE A 267 10.71 -13.89 7.06
CA ILE A 267 11.91 -14.11 7.88
C ILE A 267 12.38 -12.78 8.48
N ALA A 268 12.69 -12.77 9.77
CA ALA A 268 13.15 -11.59 10.50
C ALA A 268 14.40 -10.95 9.85
N GLY A 269 14.37 -9.64 9.68
CA GLY A 269 15.44 -8.87 9.05
C GLY A 269 15.42 -8.91 7.52
N GLU A 270 14.52 -9.68 6.90
CA GLU A 270 14.47 -9.81 5.45
C GLU A 270 13.49 -8.81 4.81
N THR A 271 13.81 -8.41 3.59
CA THR A 271 12.96 -7.60 2.72
C THR A 271 12.42 -8.47 1.59
N TYR A 272 11.17 -8.21 1.17
CA TYR A 272 10.50 -8.93 0.09
C TYR A 272 9.87 -7.93 -0.89
N ASN A 273 10.10 -8.11 -2.19
CA ASN A 273 9.40 -7.35 -3.22
C ASN A 273 7.98 -7.90 -3.41
N ILE A 274 7.02 -7.00 -3.51
CA ILE A 274 5.60 -7.31 -3.71
C ILE A 274 5.15 -6.65 -5.01
N ALA A 275 5.20 -7.40 -6.12
CA ALA A 275 4.84 -6.92 -7.45
C ALA A 275 4.24 -8.05 -8.28
N ASN A 276 3.30 -7.72 -9.16
CA ASN A 276 2.88 -8.62 -10.22
C ASN A 276 3.61 -8.26 -11.51
N GLU A 277 4.59 -9.07 -11.91
CA GLU A 277 5.40 -8.82 -13.10
C GLU A 277 4.53 -8.77 -14.38
N ALA A 278 3.40 -9.49 -14.41
CA ALA A 278 2.46 -9.44 -15.53
C ALA A 278 1.71 -8.09 -15.64
N CYS A 279 1.78 -7.25 -14.59
CA CYS A 279 1.22 -5.90 -14.58
C CYS A 279 2.25 -4.81 -14.88
N HIS A 280 3.49 -5.16 -15.29
CA HIS A 280 4.49 -4.18 -15.70
C HIS A 280 4.04 -3.47 -16.99
N SER A 281 4.06 -2.13 -17.00
CA SER A 281 3.63 -1.32 -18.13
C SER A 281 4.24 0.08 -18.07
N THR A 282 4.32 0.77 -19.21
CA THR A 282 4.49 2.22 -19.22
C THR A 282 3.20 2.92 -18.80
N ILE A 283 3.29 4.13 -18.28
CA ILE A 283 2.12 4.96 -17.97
C ILE A 283 1.24 5.15 -19.21
N ARG A 284 1.87 5.36 -20.39
CA ARG A 284 1.19 5.49 -21.67
C ARG A 284 0.47 4.21 -22.08
N GLY A 285 1.14 3.07 -22.04
CA GLY A 285 0.53 1.77 -22.38
C GLY A 285 -0.65 1.43 -21.47
N MET A 286 -0.55 1.76 -20.17
CA MET A 286 -1.66 1.63 -19.24
C MET A 286 -2.83 2.56 -19.61
N ALA A 287 -2.57 3.84 -19.97
CA ALA A 287 -3.61 4.78 -20.38
C ALA A 287 -4.31 4.32 -21.67
N GLU A 288 -3.55 3.87 -22.66
CA GLU A 288 -4.06 3.34 -23.93
C GLU A 288 -4.94 2.11 -23.70
N MET A 289 -4.52 1.17 -22.88
CA MET A 289 -5.31 -0.01 -22.49
C MET A 289 -6.62 0.39 -21.82
N VAL A 290 -6.57 1.33 -20.86
CA VAL A 290 -7.78 1.78 -20.15
C VAL A 290 -8.74 2.50 -21.07
N ALA A 291 -8.27 3.37 -21.97
CA ALA A 291 -9.09 4.06 -22.97
C ALA A 291 -9.79 3.06 -23.90
N GLU A 292 -9.04 2.08 -24.42
CA GLU A 292 -9.56 1.08 -25.35
C GLU A 292 -10.61 0.16 -24.69
N ARG A 293 -10.33 -0.31 -23.44
CA ARG A 293 -11.16 -1.33 -22.80
C ARG A 293 -12.37 -0.78 -22.06
N PHE A 294 -12.28 0.45 -21.55
CA PHE A 294 -13.29 0.97 -20.61
C PHE A 294 -13.84 2.34 -21.00
N GLY A 295 -13.23 3.04 -21.98
CA GLY A 295 -13.56 4.44 -22.28
C GLY A 295 -14.63 4.65 -23.36
N GLY A 296 -14.99 3.62 -24.12
CA GLY A 296 -15.90 3.75 -25.26
C GLY A 296 -15.30 4.57 -26.42
N ASP A 297 -16.14 4.92 -27.41
CA ASP A 297 -15.70 5.46 -28.71
C ASP A 297 -15.01 6.83 -28.64
N HIS A 298 -15.19 7.59 -27.57
CA HIS A 298 -14.68 8.97 -27.45
C HIS A 298 -13.50 9.11 -26.48
N CYS A 299 -13.13 8.06 -25.76
CA CYS A 299 -12.03 8.08 -24.81
C CYS A 299 -10.72 7.74 -25.53
N GLY A 300 -9.91 8.76 -25.81
CA GLY A 300 -8.55 8.59 -26.34
C GLY A 300 -7.50 9.07 -25.35
N VAL A 301 -6.21 8.88 -25.69
CA VAL A 301 -5.10 9.39 -24.90
C VAL A 301 -4.56 10.68 -25.53
N VAL A 302 -4.46 11.74 -24.73
CA VAL A 302 -3.92 13.05 -25.12
C VAL A 302 -2.63 13.31 -24.34
N ILE A 303 -1.55 13.63 -25.06
CA ILE A 303 -0.23 13.94 -24.47
C ILE A 303 0.00 15.45 -24.53
N GLU A 304 0.13 16.10 -23.36
CA GLU A 304 0.39 17.53 -23.26
C GLU A 304 1.88 17.89 -23.39
N GLY A 305 2.79 16.96 -23.05
CA GLY A 305 4.24 17.19 -23.18
C GLY A 305 4.81 18.26 -22.24
N LYS A 306 4.24 18.42 -21.05
CA LYS A 306 4.71 19.37 -20.03
C LYS A 306 5.97 18.88 -19.33
N ASP A 307 6.74 19.81 -18.76
CA ASP A 307 7.90 19.49 -17.93
C ASP A 307 7.45 18.77 -16.63
N SER A 308 8.00 17.57 -16.42
CA SER A 308 7.68 16.72 -15.28
C SER A 308 8.08 17.33 -13.92
N SER A 309 9.08 18.24 -13.91
CA SER A 309 9.57 18.90 -12.69
C SER A 309 8.50 19.70 -11.94
N GLN A 310 7.48 20.18 -12.66
CA GLN A 310 6.37 20.98 -12.11
C GLN A 310 5.37 20.14 -11.27
N PHE A 311 5.39 18.81 -11.41
CA PHE A 311 4.38 17.93 -10.80
C PHE A 311 4.90 17.14 -9.59
N GLY A 312 6.20 17.21 -9.29
CA GLY A 312 6.81 16.44 -8.19
C GLY A 312 6.74 14.92 -8.39
N TYR A 313 6.70 14.47 -9.63
CA TYR A 313 6.70 13.04 -9.95
C TYR A 313 8.01 12.38 -9.49
N ALA A 314 7.95 11.08 -9.24
CA ALA A 314 9.15 10.28 -9.05
C ALA A 314 10.03 10.32 -10.31
N ALA A 315 11.35 10.17 -10.14
CA ALA A 315 12.26 10.09 -11.27
C ALA A 315 11.83 8.98 -12.24
N PRO A 316 11.89 9.20 -13.56
CA PRO A 316 11.63 8.15 -14.53
C PRO A 316 12.51 6.93 -14.27
N THR A 317 11.97 5.75 -14.43
CA THR A 317 12.71 4.50 -14.22
C THR A 317 12.33 3.46 -15.26
N LYS A 318 13.26 2.52 -15.52
CA LYS A 318 13.07 1.38 -16.42
C LYS A 318 13.36 0.07 -15.66
N MET A 319 12.72 -0.12 -14.52
CA MET A 319 12.92 -1.30 -13.70
C MET A 319 11.74 -2.27 -13.77
N THR A 320 12.03 -3.56 -13.79
CA THR A 320 11.05 -4.62 -13.51
C THR A 320 11.29 -5.17 -12.12
N LEU A 321 10.38 -4.89 -11.19
CA LEU A 321 10.46 -5.38 -9.81
C LEU A 321 10.12 -6.86 -9.77
N ARG A 322 11.07 -7.70 -9.33
CA ARG A 322 10.93 -9.15 -9.26
C ARG A 322 10.54 -9.61 -7.87
N SER A 323 9.50 -10.43 -7.77
CA SER A 323 8.97 -10.97 -6.52
C SER A 323 9.32 -12.45 -6.27
N ASN A 324 10.40 -12.96 -6.90
CA ASN A 324 10.82 -14.35 -6.80
C ASN A 324 10.97 -14.85 -5.36
N LYS A 325 11.50 -14.01 -4.47
CA LYS A 325 11.69 -14.35 -3.06
C LYS A 325 10.37 -14.55 -2.33
N LEU A 326 9.37 -13.72 -2.61
CA LEU A 326 8.02 -13.84 -2.05
C LEU A 326 7.30 -15.05 -2.65
N ARG A 327 7.46 -15.28 -3.97
CA ARG A 327 6.92 -16.47 -4.65
C ARG A 327 7.48 -17.77 -4.09
N ALA A 328 8.74 -17.79 -3.67
CA ALA A 328 9.33 -18.96 -3.01
C ALA A 328 8.67 -19.32 -1.66
N LEU A 329 7.94 -18.37 -1.04
CA LEU A 329 7.08 -18.62 0.12
C LEU A 329 5.67 -19.09 -0.27
N GLY A 330 5.37 -19.25 -1.56
CA GLY A 330 4.07 -19.69 -2.06
C GLY A 330 3.12 -18.56 -2.47
N TRP A 331 3.56 -17.29 -2.52
CA TRP A 331 2.72 -16.20 -3.01
C TRP A 331 2.57 -16.21 -4.53
N GLU A 332 1.35 -16.06 -4.99
CA GLU A 332 1.03 -15.89 -6.41
C GLU A 332 0.02 -14.76 -6.61
N PRO A 333 0.38 -13.68 -7.34
CA PRO A 333 -0.57 -12.63 -7.69
C PRO A 333 -1.59 -13.18 -8.69
N LYS A 334 -2.86 -12.86 -8.49
CA LYS A 334 -3.98 -13.43 -9.26
C LYS A 334 -4.60 -12.45 -10.25
N VAL A 335 -4.42 -11.15 -10.03
CA VAL A 335 -5.15 -10.10 -10.76
C VAL A 335 -4.21 -9.39 -11.72
N ASN A 336 -4.49 -9.46 -13.02
CA ASN A 336 -3.73 -8.73 -14.04
C ASN A 336 -4.16 -7.25 -14.12
N LEU A 337 -3.49 -6.46 -14.96
CA LEU A 337 -3.70 -5.01 -15.04
C LEU A 337 -5.11 -4.64 -15.54
N GLU A 338 -5.62 -5.32 -16.56
CA GLU A 338 -6.97 -5.09 -17.10
C GLU A 338 -8.04 -5.42 -16.06
N GLU A 339 -7.95 -6.58 -15.42
CA GLU A 339 -8.86 -6.99 -14.35
C GLU A 339 -8.78 -6.05 -13.14
N SER A 340 -7.60 -5.51 -12.83
CA SER A 340 -7.42 -4.50 -11.78
C SER A 340 -8.26 -3.25 -12.05
N TYR A 341 -8.32 -2.79 -13.31
CA TYR A 341 -9.16 -1.67 -13.71
C TYR A 341 -10.65 -2.02 -13.75
N CYS A 342 -11.00 -3.21 -14.24
CA CYS A 342 -12.37 -3.69 -14.21
C CYS A 342 -12.97 -3.64 -12.80
N ARG A 343 -12.24 -4.18 -11.82
CA ARG A 343 -12.66 -4.17 -10.40
C ARG A 343 -12.62 -2.78 -9.78
N LEU A 344 -11.62 -1.95 -10.11
CA LEU A 344 -11.57 -0.56 -9.65
C LEU A 344 -12.78 0.24 -10.13
N ILE A 345 -13.12 0.13 -11.42
CA ILE A 345 -14.28 0.81 -12.02
C ILE A 345 -15.57 0.30 -11.39
N GLY A 346 -15.72 -1.00 -11.18
CA GLY A 346 -16.84 -1.59 -10.45
C GLY A 346 -16.98 -1.00 -9.05
N PHE A 347 -15.88 -0.92 -8.30
CA PHE A 347 -15.86 -0.32 -6.95
C PHE A 347 -16.29 1.15 -6.96
N LEU A 348 -15.78 1.96 -7.91
CA LEU A 348 -16.12 3.38 -8.03
C LEU A 348 -17.59 3.57 -8.42
N THR A 349 -18.12 2.73 -9.31
CA THR A 349 -19.53 2.76 -9.74
C THR A 349 -20.47 2.41 -8.59
N ASP A 350 -20.18 1.37 -7.83
CA ASP A 350 -20.97 0.96 -6.65
C ASP A 350 -20.95 2.06 -5.57
N SER A 351 -19.81 2.74 -5.43
CA SER A 351 -19.66 3.83 -4.46
C SER A 351 -20.48 5.05 -4.84
N ASN A 352 -20.56 5.37 -6.13
CA ASN A 352 -21.34 6.53 -6.64
C ASN A 352 -22.85 6.29 -6.63
N ARG A 353 -23.33 5.04 -6.72
CA ARG A 353 -24.78 4.74 -6.65
C ARG A 353 -25.35 4.86 -5.23
N ASN A 354 -24.50 4.98 -4.23
CA ASN A 354 -24.88 5.05 -2.82
C ASN A 354 -24.67 6.45 -2.19
N CYS A 355 -24.34 7.45 -2.99
CA CYS A 355 -24.35 8.89 -2.67
C CYS A 355 -25.58 9.56 -3.29
#